data_f64eb388b9f814464afee832ee5d38ae
#
_entry.id   f64eb388b9f814464afee832ee5d38ae
#
_cell.length_a   1.000
_cell.length_b   1.000
_cell.length_c   1.000
_cell.angle_alpha   90.00
_cell.angle_beta   90.00
_cell.angle_gamma   90.00
#
_symmetry.space_group_name_H-M   'P 1'
#
loop_
_entity.id
_entity.type
_entity.pdbx_description
1 polymer ?
#
loop_
_entity_poly.entity_id
_entity_poly.type
_entity_poly.pdbx_seq_one_letter_code
_entity_poly.pdbx_strand_id
1 'polypeptide(L)'
;MCSKIKRIITKVKKEGIVKPIERRIQNQKRQKEELKIIQNYHLIDDNERKRQREEVFEKNIKISIITPLYNTPENYLIQLIESVCSQTYANWELCLADGSDDGHDAVGELCRKYAEKDTRIVYRKLDKNEGIVGNTNQAIQFATGE
;
A
#
# COMPACT_ATOMS: atom_id res chain seq x y z
N MET A 1 13.62 18.75 -47.36
CA MET A 1 12.80 18.66 -46.11
C MET A 1 13.57 18.06 -44.92
N CYS A 2 14.62 17.23 -45.12
CA CYS A 2 15.35 16.56 -44.06
C CYS A 2 16.32 17.44 -43.22
N SER A 3 16.88 18.53 -43.78
CA SER A 3 17.91 19.36 -43.09
C SER A 3 17.33 20.30 -42.01
N LYS A 4 16.14 20.89 -42.25
CA LYS A 4 15.46 21.73 -41.26
C LYS A 4 15.02 20.97 -40.02
N ILE A 5 14.51 19.74 -40.17
CA ILE A 5 14.06 18.88 -39.07
C ILE A 5 15.26 18.44 -38.21
N LYS A 6 16.38 18.04 -38.84
CA LYS A 6 17.61 17.71 -38.12
C LYS A 6 18.15 18.90 -37.32
N ARG A 7 18.07 20.13 -37.85
CA ARG A 7 18.52 21.35 -37.17
C ARG A 7 17.64 21.69 -35.95
N ILE A 8 16.32 21.48 -36.06
CA ILE A 8 15.37 21.65 -34.95
C ILE A 8 15.63 20.63 -33.85
N ILE A 9 15.79 19.35 -34.20
CA ILE A 9 16.09 18.28 -33.25
C ILE A 9 17.42 18.53 -32.52
N THR A 10 18.45 19.03 -33.24
CA THR A 10 19.74 19.34 -32.64
C THR A 10 19.67 20.56 -31.71
N LYS A 11 18.86 21.57 -32.03
CA LYS A 11 18.63 22.75 -31.20
C LYS A 11 17.84 22.38 -29.94
N VAL A 12 16.79 21.56 -30.07
CA VAL A 12 15.98 21.05 -28.95
C VAL A 12 16.81 20.14 -28.03
N LYS A 13 17.73 19.33 -28.55
CA LYS A 13 18.69 18.56 -27.75
C LYS A 13 19.65 19.43 -26.95
N LYS A 14 20.13 20.54 -27.53
CA LYS A 14 21.03 21.51 -26.86
C LYS A 14 20.32 22.30 -25.75
N GLU A 15 19.05 22.56 -25.89
CA GLU A 15 18.26 23.36 -24.93
C GLU A 15 17.68 22.52 -23.76
N GLY A 16 18.04 21.26 -23.62
CA GLY A 16 17.63 20.40 -22.47
C GLY A 16 16.14 20.02 -22.42
N ILE A 17 15.37 20.37 -23.47
CA ILE A 17 13.91 20.15 -23.53
C ILE A 17 13.57 18.68 -23.88
N VAL A 18 14.49 17.93 -24.50
CA VAL A 18 14.23 16.56 -24.97
C VAL A 18 14.03 15.59 -23.80
N LYS A 19 14.85 15.67 -22.76
CA LYS A 19 14.77 14.78 -21.60
C LYS A 19 13.41 14.83 -20.86
N PRO A 20 12.83 16.02 -20.58
CA PRO A 20 11.49 16.11 -20.00
C PRO A 20 10.39 15.53 -20.89
N ILE A 21 10.49 15.71 -22.21
CA ILE A 21 9.49 15.17 -23.16
C ILE A 21 9.61 13.65 -23.25
N GLU A 22 10.82 13.10 -23.37
CA GLU A 22 11.06 11.65 -23.38
C GLU A 22 10.57 11.01 -22.08
N ARG A 23 10.85 11.63 -20.93
CA ARG A 23 10.36 11.17 -19.63
C ARG A 23 8.84 11.16 -19.55
N ARG A 24 8.17 12.19 -20.11
CA ARG A 24 6.72 12.28 -20.17
C ARG A 24 6.09 11.21 -21.05
N ILE A 25 6.69 10.94 -22.22
CA ILE A 25 6.26 9.86 -23.12
C ILE A 25 6.45 8.51 -22.47
N GLN A 26 7.57 8.31 -21.78
CA GLN A 26 7.88 7.06 -21.09
C GLN A 26 6.93 6.79 -19.92
N ASN A 27 6.59 7.84 -19.15
CA ASN A 27 5.58 7.76 -18.09
C ASN A 27 4.19 7.44 -18.65
N GLN A 28 3.79 8.04 -19.78
CA GLN A 28 2.52 7.74 -20.42
C GLN A 28 2.45 6.29 -20.95
N LYS A 29 3.54 5.77 -21.50
CA LYS A 29 3.62 4.36 -21.92
C LYS A 29 3.50 3.43 -20.72
N ARG A 30 4.24 3.72 -19.63
CA ARG A 30 4.17 2.95 -18.39
C ARG A 30 2.77 2.96 -17.79
N GLN A 31 2.11 4.11 -17.71
CA GLN A 31 0.71 4.19 -17.23
C GLN A 31 -0.26 3.39 -18.09
N LYS A 32 -0.08 3.39 -19.44
CA LYS A 32 -0.91 2.56 -20.33
C LYS A 32 -0.67 1.05 -20.15
N GLU A 33 0.56 0.64 -19.87
CA GLU A 33 0.89 -0.75 -19.56
C GLU A 33 0.34 -1.16 -18.18
N GLU A 34 0.48 -0.31 -17.18
CA GLU A 34 -0.11 -0.51 -15.85
C GLU A 34 -1.64 -0.65 -15.93
N LEU A 35 -2.32 0.22 -16.70
CA LEU A 35 -3.76 0.11 -16.93
C LEU A 35 -4.17 -1.19 -17.63
N LYS A 36 -3.37 -1.67 -18.60
CA LYS A 36 -3.63 -2.97 -19.24
C LYS A 36 -3.46 -4.13 -18.27
N ILE A 37 -2.45 -4.06 -17.38
CA ILE A 37 -2.25 -5.07 -16.35
C ILE A 37 -3.45 -5.08 -15.40
N ILE A 38 -3.91 -3.91 -14.95
CA ILE A 38 -5.09 -3.77 -14.08
C ILE A 38 -6.36 -4.29 -14.76
N GLN A 39 -6.57 -4.01 -16.06
CA GLN A 39 -7.71 -4.49 -16.82
C GLN A 39 -7.69 -6.01 -17.04
N ASN A 40 -6.50 -6.61 -17.10
CA ASN A 40 -6.31 -8.06 -17.20
C ASN A 40 -6.24 -8.77 -15.85
N TYR A 41 -6.18 -8.02 -14.75
CA TYR A 41 -6.37 -8.59 -13.42
C TYR A 41 -7.80 -9.07 -13.33
N HIS A 42 -7.99 -10.39 -13.36
CA HIS A 42 -9.28 -10.98 -13.06
C HIS A 42 -9.60 -10.63 -11.61
N LEU A 43 -10.40 -9.60 -11.41
CA LEU A 43 -11.00 -9.35 -10.11
C LEU A 43 -11.71 -10.66 -9.74
N ILE A 44 -11.30 -11.24 -8.63
CA ILE A 44 -11.93 -12.44 -8.09
C ILE A 44 -13.42 -12.16 -7.97
N ASP A 45 -14.26 -12.93 -8.66
CA ASP A 45 -15.70 -12.78 -8.59
C ASP A 45 -16.26 -13.24 -7.24
N ASP A 46 -17.51 -12.96 -6.97
CA ASP A 46 -18.13 -13.29 -5.69
C ASP A 46 -18.21 -14.80 -5.43
N ASN A 47 -18.31 -15.62 -6.47
CA ASN A 47 -18.33 -17.09 -6.37
C ASN A 47 -16.95 -17.60 -5.95
N GLU A 48 -15.89 -17.08 -6.58
CA GLU A 48 -14.52 -17.42 -6.23
C GLU A 48 -14.15 -16.92 -4.81
N ARG A 49 -14.60 -15.70 -4.44
CA ARG A 49 -14.45 -15.21 -3.05
C ARG A 49 -15.12 -16.13 -2.03
N LYS A 50 -16.33 -16.60 -2.34
CA LYS A 50 -17.05 -17.54 -1.50
C LYS A 50 -16.30 -18.86 -1.39
N ARG A 51 -15.88 -19.43 -2.51
CA ARG A 51 -15.08 -20.66 -2.56
C ARG A 51 -13.82 -20.55 -1.68
N GLN A 52 -13.08 -19.43 -1.81
CA GLN A 52 -11.87 -19.20 -1.02
C GLN A 52 -12.14 -19.07 0.49
N ARG A 53 -13.27 -18.49 0.87
CA ARG A 53 -13.65 -18.39 2.29
C ARG A 53 -14.07 -19.73 2.89
N GLU A 54 -14.59 -20.63 2.08
CA GLU A 54 -15.03 -21.98 2.46
C GLU A 54 -13.88 -23.01 2.39
N GLU A 55 -12.70 -22.60 1.87
CA GLU A 55 -11.53 -23.47 1.76
C GLU A 55 -11.03 -23.90 3.13
N VAL A 56 -10.87 -25.20 3.31
CA VAL A 56 -10.35 -25.79 4.54
C VAL A 56 -8.88 -26.11 4.35
N PHE A 57 -8.03 -25.41 5.08
CA PHE A 57 -6.58 -25.66 5.06
C PHE A 57 -6.20 -26.75 6.07
N GLU A 58 -5.29 -27.62 5.70
CA GLU A 58 -4.76 -28.66 6.61
C GLU A 58 -4.12 -28.05 7.86
N LYS A 59 -3.47 -26.88 7.69
CA LYS A 59 -2.95 -26.06 8.78
C LYS A 59 -3.56 -24.67 8.71
N ASN A 60 -4.24 -24.26 9.77
CA ASN A 60 -4.81 -22.94 9.90
C ASN A 60 -3.79 -21.98 10.55
N ILE A 61 -2.79 -21.55 9.76
CA ILE A 61 -1.70 -20.68 10.21
C ILE A 61 -2.22 -19.26 10.43
N LYS A 62 -1.93 -18.65 11.58
CA LYS A 62 -2.24 -17.24 11.83
C LYS A 62 -1.19 -16.35 11.21
N ILE A 63 -1.62 -15.46 10.32
CA ILE A 63 -0.74 -14.51 9.59
C ILE A 63 -0.75 -13.16 10.30
N SER A 64 0.40 -12.70 10.79
CA SER A 64 0.55 -11.32 11.30
C SER A 64 0.97 -10.37 10.18
N ILE A 65 0.13 -9.38 9.91
CA ILE A 65 0.41 -8.30 8.95
C ILE A 65 1.00 -7.14 9.75
N ILE A 66 2.30 -6.90 9.59
CA ILE A 66 3.05 -5.91 10.34
C ILE A 66 3.05 -4.59 9.58
N THR A 67 2.50 -3.53 10.18
CA THR A 67 2.38 -2.23 9.53
C THR A 67 2.84 -1.10 10.46
N PRO A 68 4.03 -0.54 10.22
CA PRO A 68 4.46 0.68 10.89
C PRO A 68 3.74 1.89 10.28
N LEU A 69 3.27 2.81 11.13
CA LEU A 69 2.61 4.05 10.74
C LEU A 69 3.43 5.26 11.19
N TYR A 70 3.44 6.30 10.37
CA TYR A 70 3.99 7.60 10.71
C TYR A 70 3.30 8.69 9.89
N ASN A 71 2.52 9.54 10.54
CA ASN A 71 1.79 10.66 9.93
C ASN A 71 1.01 10.24 8.67
N THR A 72 0.46 9.02 8.67
CA THR A 72 -0.16 8.40 7.51
C THR A 72 -1.47 9.12 7.15
N PRO A 73 -1.64 9.61 5.91
CA PRO A 73 -2.89 10.23 5.49
C PRO A 73 -4.08 9.28 5.65
N GLU A 74 -5.19 9.81 6.15
CA GLU A 74 -6.38 9.06 6.51
C GLU A 74 -6.90 8.16 5.37
N ASN A 75 -6.94 8.70 4.15
CA ASN A 75 -7.40 7.96 2.98
C ASN A 75 -6.56 6.72 2.66
N TYR A 76 -5.24 6.76 2.85
CA TYR A 76 -4.37 5.60 2.65
C TYR A 76 -4.50 4.59 3.77
N LEU A 77 -4.65 5.07 5.01
CA LEU A 77 -4.84 4.21 6.17
C LEU A 77 -6.17 3.44 6.07
N ILE A 78 -7.26 4.10 5.66
CA ILE A 78 -8.55 3.46 5.41
C ILE A 78 -8.41 2.38 4.34
N GLN A 79 -7.82 2.72 3.18
CA GLN A 79 -7.63 1.76 2.08
C GLN A 79 -6.80 0.54 2.50
N LEU A 80 -5.74 0.76 3.28
CA LEU A 80 -4.92 -0.32 3.82
C LEU A 80 -5.75 -1.24 4.72
N ILE A 81 -6.44 -0.70 5.72
CA ILE A 81 -7.23 -1.50 6.67
C ILE A 81 -8.35 -2.24 5.93
N GLU A 82 -9.09 -1.57 5.06
CA GLU A 82 -10.18 -2.19 4.28
C GLU A 82 -9.67 -3.28 3.33
N SER A 83 -8.49 -3.11 2.74
CA SER A 83 -7.88 -4.13 1.90
C SER A 83 -7.56 -5.41 2.68
N VAL A 84 -7.09 -5.28 3.92
CA VAL A 84 -6.83 -6.42 4.81
C VAL A 84 -8.14 -7.05 5.27
N CYS A 85 -9.12 -6.26 5.70
CA CYS A 85 -10.43 -6.76 6.12
C CYS A 85 -11.18 -7.49 5.00
N SER A 86 -10.93 -7.13 3.73
CA SER A 86 -11.54 -7.75 2.56
C SER A 86 -10.90 -9.08 2.14
N GLN A 87 -9.81 -9.51 2.78
CA GLN A 87 -9.14 -10.78 2.46
C GLN A 87 -10.06 -11.97 2.69
N THR A 88 -9.93 -12.99 1.84
CA THR A 88 -10.73 -14.22 1.93
C THR A 88 -10.22 -15.18 2.99
N TYR A 89 -8.92 -15.20 3.27
CA TYR A 89 -8.35 -15.92 4.40
C TYR A 89 -8.69 -15.20 5.71
N ALA A 90 -9.27 -15.89 6.68
CA ALA A 90 -9.80 -15.27 7.88
C ALA A 90 -8.84 -15.21 9.07
N ASN A 91 -7.85 -16.14 9.13
CA ASN A 91 -6.95 -16.27 10.28
C ASN A 91 -5.72 -15.37 10.16
N TRP A 92 -5.97 -14.07 10.27
CA TRP A 92 -4.93 -13.05 10.27
C TRP A 92 -5.11 -12.08 11.44
N GLU A 93 -4.06 -11.34 11.74
CA GLU A 93 -4.10 -10.13 12.55
C GLU A 93 -3.37 -9.00 11.85
N LEU A 94 -3.84 -7.76 12.06
CA LEU A 94 -3.20 -6.54 11.57
C LEU A 94 -2.59 -5.78 12.73
N CYS A 95 -1.26 -5.76 12.79
CA CYS A 95 -0.48 -5.11 13.84
C CYS A 95 -0.06 -3.70 13.40
N LEU A 96 -0.71 -2.68 13.91
CA LEU A 96 -0.47 -1.27 13.61
C LEU A 96 0.38 -0.62 14.70
N ALA A 97 1.64 -0.30 14.41
CA ALA A 97 2.55 0.41 15.31
C ALA A 97 2.69 1.87 14.86
N ASP A 98 2.09 2.77 15.62
CA ASP A 98 1.96 4.18 15.26
C ASP A 98 2.98 5.05 15.96
N GLY A 99 4.00 5.49 15.22
CA GLY A 99 5.00 6.46 15.63
C GLY A 99 4.67 7.91 15.23
N SER A 100 3.42 8.23 14.90
CA SER A 100 3.02 9.57 14.46
C SER A 100 3.25 10.62 15.53
N ASP A 101 3.52 11.87 15.11
CA ASP A 101 3.71 13.02 16.00
C ASP A 101 2.38 13.47 16.63
N ASP A 102 2.47 14.28 17.69
CA ASP A 102 1.31 14.81 18.45
C ASP A 102 0.30 15.61 17.60
N GLY A 103 0.73 16.15 16.45
CA GLY A 103 -0.16 16.84 15.51
C GLY A 103 -0.98 15.91 14.58
N HIS A 104 -0.83 14.59 14.72
CA HIS A 104 -1.44 13.58 13.86
C HIS A 104 -2.32 12.57 14.62
N ASP A 105 -3.00 13.04 15.67
CA ASP A 105 -3.88 12.21 16.51
C ASP A 105 -4.98 11.47 15.74
N ALA A 106 -5.41 12.02 14.61
CA ALA A 106 -6.38 11.40 13.72
C ALA A 106 -5.97 9.98 13.26
N VAL A 107 -4.67 9.70 13.11
CA VAL A 107 -4.15 8.35 12.79
C VAL A 107 -4.54 7.37 13.89
N GLY A 108 -4.26 7.72 15.14
CA GLY A 108 -4.56 6.89 16.29
C GLY A 108 -6.06 6.72 16.53
N GLU A 109 -6.85 7.80 16.36
CA GLU A 109 -8.31 7.74 16.49
C GLU A 109 -8.93 6.79 15.46
N LEU A 110 -8.47 6.87 14.20
CA LEU A 110 -8.94 6.00 13.14
C LEU A 110 -8.58 4.52 13.43
N CYS A 111 -7.33 4.25 13.83
CA CYS A 111 -6.90 2.90 14.16
C CYS A 111 -7.71 2.30 15.31
N ARG A 112 -7.96 3.05 16.39
CA ARG A 112 -8.79 2.60 17.52
C ARG A 112 -10.21 2.27 17.08
N LYS A 113 -10.81 3.14 16.27
CA LYS A 113 -12.17 2.92 15.73
C LYS A 113 -12.30 1.63 14.92
N TYR A 114 -11.26 1.23 14.18
CA TYR A 114 -11.25 -0.03 13.46
C TYR A 114 -10.98 -1.22 14.39
N ALA A 115 -10.07 -1.08 15.35
CA ALA A 115 -9.78 -2.12 16.34
C ALA A 115 -10.97 -2.45 17.25
N GLU A 116 -11.83 -1.46 17.56
CA GLU A 116 -13.09 -1.68 18.29
C GLU A 116 -14.11 -2.51 17.49
N LYS A 117 -14.06 -2.43 16.15
CA LYS A 117 -14.98 -3.16 15.25
C LYS A 117 -14.50 -4.55 14.87
N ASP A 118 -13.17 -4.75 14.81
CA ASP A 118 -12.56 -6.02 14.40
C ASP A 118 -11.39 -6.35 15.35
N THR A 119 -11.57 -7.35 16.19
CA THR A 119 -10.60 -7.78 17.20
C THR A 119 -9.29 -8.32 16.63
N ARG A 120 -9.24 -8.56 15.31
CA ARG A 120 -8.01 -8.96 14.60
C ARG A 120 -7.10 -7.77 14.33
N ILE A 121 -7.57 -6.53 14.52
CA ILE A 121 -6.78 -5.31 14.36
C ILE A 121 -6.21 -4.94 15.72
N VAL A 122 -4.89 -4.96 15.84
CA VAL A 122 -4.16 -4.60 17.05
C VAL A 122 -3.43 -3.28 16.81
N TYR A 123 -3.80 -2.25 17.56
CA TYR A 123 -3.19 -0.93 17.45
C TYR A 123 -2.37 -0.61 18.70
N ARG A 124 -1.16 -0.07 18.50
CA ARG A 124 -0.35 0.50 19.55
C ARG A 124 0.25 1.84 19.13
N LYS A 125 0.04 2.87 19.95
CA LYS A 125 0.80 4.12 19.87
C LYS A 125 2.18 3.87 20.42
N LEU A 126 3.22 4.29 19.69
CA LEU A 126 4.62 4.22 20.15
C LEU A 126 4.97 5.52 20.91
N ASP A 127 5.86 5.43 21.90
CA ASP A 127 6.33 6.58 22.66
C ASP A 127 7.11 7.57 21.78
N LYS A 128 7.77 7.08 20.74
CA LYS A 128 8.53 7.87 19.77
C LYS A 128 8.58 7.19 18.42
N ASN A 129 8.82 7.99 17.38
CA ASN A 129 9.14 7.48 16.06
C ASN A 129 10.60 7.00 16.00
N GLU A 130 10.82 5.72 15.79
CA GLU A 130 12.14 5.11 15.60
C GLU A 130 12.46 4.82 14.12
N GLY A 131 11.73 5.46 13.21
CA GLY A 131 11.80 5.22 11.77
C GLY A 131 11.17 3.89 11.37
N ILE A 132 11.18 3.59 10.07
CA ILE A 132 10.49 2.42 9.54
C ILE A 132 10.98 1.10 10.17
N VAL A 133 12.27 0.95 10.37
CA VAL A 133 12.86 -0.27 10.95
C VAL A 133 12.48 -0.42 12.42
N GLY A 134 12.65 0.64 13.23
CA GLY A 134 12.32 0.63 14.64
C GLY A 134 10.84 0.38 14.89
N ASN A 135 9.97 1.12 14.20
CA ASN A 135 8.52 0.97 14.33
C ASN A 135 8.06 -0.43 13.86
N THR A 136 8.68 -1.00 12.82
CA THR A 136 8.41 -2.39 12.39
C THR A 136 8.80 -3.39 13.48
N ASN A 137 9.99 -3.23 14.09
CA ASN A 137 10.43 -4.10 15.19
C ASN A 137 9.50 -4.00 16.41
N GLN A 138 8.98 -2.81 16.72
CA GLN A 138 7.97 -2.64 17.76
C GLN A 138 6.67 -3.38 17.42
N ALA A 139 6.23 -3.32 16.16
CA ALA A 139 5.03 -4.05 15.72
C ALA A 139 5.19 -5.57 15.83
N ILE A 140 6.36 -6.11 15.49
CA ILE A 140 6.66 -7.54 15.63
C ILE A 140 6.52 -8.02 17.09
N GLN A 141 6.84 -7.20 18.07
CA GLN A 141 6.79 -7.59 19.49
C GLN A 141 5.39 -7.92 20.01
N PHE A 142 4.35 -7.44 19.35
CA PHE A 142 2.97 -7.77 19.71
C PHE A 142 2.22 -8.60 18.67
N ALA A 143 2.92 -9.05 17.63
CA ALA A 143 2.43 -10.03 16.70
C ALA A 143 2.37 -11.41 17.37
N THR A 144 1.32 -12.17 17.08
CA THR A 144 1.07 -13.50 17.67
C THR A 144 0.95 -14.60 16.62
N GLY A 145 1.08 -14.28 15.33
CA GLY A 145 1.11 -15.24 14.23
C GLY A 145 2.47 -15.91 14.07
N GLU A 146 2.50 -16.88 13.16
CA GLU A 146 3.70 -17.64 12.80
C GLU A 146 4.48 -16.97 11.65
#